data_35cd47997b9d470aca5c7e1a485b7685
#
_entry.id   35cd47997b9d470aca5c7e1a485b7685
#
_cell.length_a   1.000
_cell.length_b   1.000
_cell.length_c   1.000
_cell.angle_alpha   90.00
_cell.angle_beta   90.00
_cell.angle_gamma   90.00
#
_symmetry.space_group_name_H-M   'P 1'
#
loop_
_entity.id
_entity.type
_entity.pdbx_description
1 polymer ?
#
loop_
_entity_poly.entity_id
_entity_poly.type
_entity_poly.pdbx_seq_one_letter_code
_entity_poly.pdbx_strand_id
1 'polypeptide(L)'
;MLLHGTAGSAADLAQAAFFEALYGAEEPLDLSRYFLVIPDAIGAGDSSKPSDGLHTHFPHYGYKDQVRAQRLLLERVGIKHLKLVLGTTMGGMQTWLWGEMFSNDMDCLVAIASTPAAISGRNMMWREMISQAIRSDPAWKNGDYPKDPPSKNWIKTAIPLSAIMTGSAEQLQKQAPSRETAIDLVDELEASGEAYDANDFLYAFESSADYDPAPGLSR
;
A
#
# COMPACT_ATOMS: atom_id res chain seq x y z
N MET A 1 5.57 14.08 -6.08
CA MET A 1 5.79 12.76 -5.42
C MET A 1 4.58 11.90 -5.65
N LEU A 2 4.78 10.59 -5.91
CA LEU A 2 3.70 9.63 -6.11
C LEU A 2 3.81 8.50 -5.07
N LEU A 3 2.68 8.06 -4.52
CA LEU A 3 2.62 7.11 -3.40
C LEU A 3 1.75 5.90 -3.79
N HIS A 4 2.32 4.69 -3.69
CA HIS A 4 1.68 3.44 -4.07
C HIS A 4 0.67 2.91 -3.04
N GLY A 5 -0.11 1.90 -3.43
CA GLY A 5 -1.11 1.24 -2.59
C GLY A 5 -0.53 0.23 -1.59
N THR A 6 -1.40 -0.30 -0.72
CA THR A 6 -1.06 -1.35 0.26
C THR A 6 -0.51 -2.59 -0.45
N ALA A 7 0.55 -3.17 0.07
CA ALA A 7 1.27 -4.32 -0.49
C ALA A 7 1.78 -4.15 -1.94
N GLY A 8 1.81 -2.90 -2.44
CA GLY A 8 2.43 -2.54 -3.71
C GLY A 8 3.84 -1.98 -3.52
N SER A 9 4.38 -1.41 -4.60
CA SER A 9 5.71 -0.79 -4.63
C SER A 9 5.76 0.38 -5.61
N ALA A 10 6.90 1.09 -5.65
CA ALA A 10 7.16 2.12 -6.64
C ALA A 10 7.07 1.57 -8.09
N ALA A 11 7.42 0.29 -8.30
CA ALA A 11 7.35 -0.36 -9.60
C ALA A 11 5.92 -0.38 -10.18
N ASP A 12 4.89 -0.44 -9.34
CA ASP A 12 3.49 -0.43 -9.79
C ASP A 12 3.12 0.90 -10.47
N LEU A 13 3.70 2.01 -9.99
CA LEU A 13 3.49 3.35 -10.55
C LEU A 13 4.46 3.68 -11.70
N ALA A 14 5.47 2.84 -11.94
CA ALA A 14 6.44 2.97 -13.02
C ALA A 14 6.12 2.11 -14.25
N GLN A 15 4.93 1.48 -14.31
CA GLN A 15 4.51 0.66 -15.44
C GLN A 15 4.18 1.48 -16.68
N ALA A 16 4.26 0.84 -17.87
CA ALA A 16 4.02 1.48 -19.16
C ALA A 16 2.68 2.23 -19.24
N ALA A 17 1.61 1.67 -18.68
CA ALA A 17 0.29 2.30 -18.68
C ALA A 17 0.27 3.66 -17.93
N PHE A 18 1.03 3.78 -16.84
CA PHE A 18 1.20 5.07 -16.13
C PHE A 18 2.08 6.01 -16.92
N PHE A 19 3.13 5.48 -17.56
CA PHE A 19 4.02 6.28 -18.38
C PHE A 19 3.27 6.94 -19.54
N GLU A 20 2.47 6.16 -20.27
CA GLU A 20 1.68 6.65 -21.40
C GLU A 20 0.61 7.67 -20.96
N ALA A 21 -0.05 7.43 -19.84
CA ALA A 21 -1.18 8.26 -19.38
C ALA A 21 -0.78 9.52 -18.60
N LEU A 22 0.41 9.52 -17.97
CA LEU A 22 0.76 10.60 -17.04
C LEU A 22 2.15 11.21 -17.28
N TYR A 23 3.15 10.43 -17.74
CA TYR A 23 4.56 10.84 -17.69
C TYR A 23 5.13 11.19 -19.07
N GLY A 24 4.41 10.91 -20.14
CA GLY A 24 4.80 11.24 -21.53
C GLY A 24 4.85 12.74 -21.78
N ALA A 25 5.36 13.11 -22.95
CA ALA A 25 5.40 14.50 -23.40
C ALA A 25 3.99 15.08 -23.48
N GLU A 26 3.80 16.27 -22.93
CA GLU A 26 2.52 17.00 -22.85
C GLU A 26 1.48 16.38 -21.88
N GLU A 27 1.80 15.24 -21.23
CA GLU A 27 0.95 14.64 -20.21
C GLU A 27 1.04 15.42 -18.86
N PRO A 28 0.08 15.21 -17.93
CA PRO A 28 0.00 16.00 -16.69
C PRO A 28 1.28 16.02 -15.83
N LEU A 29 2.06 14.95 -15.87
CA LEU A 29 3.31 14.80 -15.11
C LEU A 29 4.52 14.60 -16.04
N ASP A 30 4.52 15.26 -17.18
CA ASP A 30 5.57 15.23 -18.19
C ASP A 30 6.98 15.30 -17.59
N LEU A 31 7.79 14.25 -17.81
CA LEU A 31 9.15 14.10 -17.28
C LEU A 31 10.15 15.12 -17.82
N SER A 32 9.84 15.81 -18.92
CA SER A 32 10.67 16.93 -19.39
C SER A 32 10.49 18.19 -18.53
N ARG A 33 9.42 18.26 -17.73
CA ARG A 33 9.03 19.41 -16.91
C ARG A 33 9.11 19.15 -15.42
N TYR A 34 8.94 17.89 -15.00
CA TYR A 34 8.85 17.52 -13.59
C TYR A 34 9.86 16.43 -13.23
N PHE A 35 10.43 16.56 -12.04
CA PHE A 35 11.19 15.49 -11.40
C PHE A 35 10.23 14.66 -10.54
N LEU A 36 10.07 13.38 -10.87
CA LEU A 36 9.20 12.48 -10.13
C LEU A 36 9.98 11.78 -9.01
N VAL A 37 9.38 11.74 -7.82
CA VAL A 37 9.84 10.92 -6.69
C VAL A 37 8.76 9.88 -6.41
N ILE A 38 9.10 8.62 -6.50
CA ILE A 38 8.21 7.48 -6.24
C ILE A 38 8.89 6.58 -5.21
N PRO A 39 8.76 6.88 -3.90
CA PRO A 39 9.40 6.07 -2.87
C PRO A 39 8.63 4.77 -2.64
N ASP A 40 9.35 3.69 -2.38
CA ASP A 40 8.75 2.54 -1.72
C ASP A 40 8.41 2.89 -0.27
N ALA A 41 7.24 2.50 0.17
CA ALA A 41 6.83 2.64 1.57
C ALA A 41 7.71 1.77 2.48
N ILE A 42 7.88 2.15 3.74
CA ILE A 42 8.48 1.26 4.75
C ILE A 42 7.68 -0.05 4.76
N GLY A 43 8.36 -1.17 4.73
CA GLY A 43 7.74 -2.50 4.66
C GLY A 43 7.43 -2.99 3.25
N ALA A 44 7.81 -2.26 2.19
CA ALA A 44 7.48 -2.61 0.81
C ALA A 44 8.67 -2.39 -0.16
N GLY A 45 8.62 -3.05 -1.31
CA GLY A 45 9.59 -2.88 -2.38
C GLY A 45 11.04 -3.07 -1.93
N ASP A 46 11.90 -2.13 -2.29
CA ASP A 46 13.31 -2.09 -1.89
C ASP A 46 13.56 -1.30 -0.60
N SER A 47 12.51 -0.76 0.04
CA SER A 47 12.61 -0.15 1.37
C SER A 47 12.77 -1.22 2.45
N SER A 48 13.37 -0.83 3.60
CA SER A 48 13.53 -1.73 4.74
C SER A 48 12.19 -2.35 5.18
N LYS A 49 12.20 -3.65 5.39
CA LYS A 49 11.00 -4.45 5.71
C LYS A 49 11.29 -5.61 6.65
N PRO A 50 10.29 -6.18 7.31
CA PRO A 50 10.47 -7.31 8.24
C PRO A 50 11.25 -8.48 7.66
N SER A 51 10.99 -8.85 6.39
CA SER A 51 11.65 -9.97 5.71
C SER A 51 13.15 -9.77 5.44
N ASP A 52 13.68 -8.54 5.62
CA ASP A 52 15.12 -8.27 5.50
C ASP A 52 15.96 -8.84 6.67
N GLY A 53 15.35 -9.61 7.58
CA GLY A 53 16.02 -10.36 8.63
C GLY A 53 15.64 -9.99 10.06
N LEU A 54 14.89 -8.91 10.28
CA LEU A 54 14.39 -8.54 11.60
C LEU A 54 13.10 -9.25 11.98
N HIS A 55 12.35 -9.76 11.02
CA HIS A 55 11.07 -10.45 11.24
C HIS A 55 10.17 -9.65 12.20
N THR A 56 9.70 -10.25 13.29
CA THR A 56 8.89 -9.58 14.33
C THR A 56 9.66 -8.60 15.22
N HIS A 57 10.97 -8.51 15.09
CA HIS A 57 11.78 -7.47 15.74
C HIS A 57 11.88 -6.20 14.89
N PHE A 58 11.31 -6.20 13.69
CA PHE A 58 11.19 -4.99 12.88
C PHE A 58 10.33 -3.97 13.64
N PRO A 59 10.74 -2.69 13.71
CA PRO A 59 9.98 -1.68 14.42
C PRO A 59 8.56 -1.56 13.88
N HIS A 60 7.56 -1.52 14.74
CA HIS A 60 6.21 -1.15 14.32
C HIS A 60 6.22 0.30 13.86
N TYR A 61 5.53 0.56 12.75
CA TYR A 61 5.41 1.88 12.15
C TYR A 61 3.97 2.16 11.75
N GLY A 62 3.61 3.43 11.73
CA GLY A 62 2.31 3.89 11.26
C GLY A 62 2.40 4.66 9.95
N TYR A 63 1.26 5.06 9.43
CA TYR A 63 1.21 5.92 8.23
C TYR A 63 1.85 7.29 8.49
N LYS A 64 1.75 7.82 9.71
CA LYS A 64 2.42 9.07 10.09
C LYS A 64 3.94 8.93 10.07
N ASP A 65 4.48 7.77 10.43
CA ASP A 65 5.92 7.51 10.36
C ASP A 65 6.38 7.39 8.91
N GLN A 66 5.58 6.78 8.05
CA GLN A 66 5.86 6.73 6.61
C GLN A 66 5.93 8.14 6.00
N VAL A 67 4.97 9.00 6.33
CA VAL A 67 4.93 10.40 5.85
C VAL A 67 6.14 11.19 6.37
N ARG A 68 6.56 10.98 7.64
CA ARG A 68 7.80 11.57 8.17
C ARG A 68 9.04 11.07 7.44
N ALA A 69 9.12 9.76 7.16
CA ALA A 69 10.23 9.18 6.42
C ALA A 69 10.32 9.72 4.99
N GLN A 70 9.18 9.85 4.31
CA GLN A 70 9.11 10.47 2.98
C GLN A 70 9.60 11.91 3.00
N ARG A 71 9.21 12.70 4.01
CA ARG A 71 9.69 14.07 4.16
C ARG A 71 11.20 14.12 4.40
N LEU A 72 11.74 13.26 5.25
CA LEU A 72 13.18 13.15 5.47
C LEU A 72 13.94 12.74 4.21
N LEU A 73 13.37 11.83 3.40
CA LEU A 73 13.92 11.47 2.10
C LEU A 73 14.03 12.69 1.19
N LEU A 74 12.95 13.48 1.07
CA LEU A 74 12.95 14.69 0.25
C LEU A 74 14.01 15.70 0.71
N GLU A 75 14.16 15.92 2.03
CA GLU A 75 15.21 16.77 2.59
C GLU A 75 16.60 16.27 2.21
N ARG A 76 16.84 14.96 2.26
CA ARG A 76 18.13 14.33 1.93
C ARG A 76 18.51 14.49 0.46
N VAL A 77 17.53 14.46 -0.43
CA VAL A 77 17.76 14.68 -1.88
C VAL A 77 17.65 16.16 -2.27
N GLY A 78 17.49 17.07 -1.30
CA GLY A 78 17.51 18.52 -1.50
C GLY A 78 16.18 19.11 -2.01
N ILE A 79 15.09 18.38 -1.94
CA ILE A 79 13.75 18.84 -2.34
C ILE A 79 13.08 19.48 -1.12
N LYS A 80 12.77 20.77 -1.23
CA LYS A 80 12.17 21.55 -0.13
C LYS A 80 10.67 21.77 -0.30
N HIS A 81 10.14 21.63 -1.52
CA HIS A 81 8.75 21.86 -1.83
C HIS A 81 8.31 20.98 -2.98
N LEU A 82 7.09 20.45 -2.90
CA LEU A 82 6.50 19.57 -3.90
C LEU A 82 5.44 20.31 -4.72
N LYS A 83 5.46 20.13 -6.03
CA LYS A 83 4.36 20.60 -6.88
C LYS A 83 3.08 19.80 -6.63
N LEU A 84 3.24 18.50 -6.37
CA LEU A 84 2.12 17.58 -6.20
C LEU A 84 2.52 16.41 -5.29
N VAL A 85 1.63 16.03 -4.37
CA VAL A 85 1.61 14.69 -3.77
C VAL A 85 0.36 13.98 -4.28
N LEU A 86 0.55 12.87 -5.00
CA LEU A 86 -0.53 12.03 -5.50
C LEU A 86 -0.36 10.62 -4.93
N GLY A 87 -1.42 10.07 -4.38
CA GLY A 87 -1.38 8.71 -3.86
C GLY A 87 -2.67 7.93 -4.12
N THR A 88 -2.52 6.61 -4.23
CA THR A 88 -3.63 5.68 -4.41
C THR A 88 -3.77 4.77 -3.21
N THR A 89 -5.00 4.47 -2.78
CA THR A 89 -5.31 3.59 -1.63
C THR A 89 -4.53 3.98 -0.37
N MET A 90 -3.56 3.18 0.12
CA MET A 90 -2.64 3.54 1.21
C MET A 90 -1.91 4.86 0.92
N GLY A 91 -1.34 5.01 -0.27
CA GLY A 91 -0.70 6.26 -0.68
C GLY A 91 -1.66 7.45 -0.68
N GLY A 92 -2.93 7.24 -1.03
CA GLY A 92 -3.99 8.24 -0.90
C GLY A 92 -4.26 8.62 0.55
N MET A 93 -4.23 7.66 1.48
CA MET A 93 -4.33 7.93 2.92
C MET A 93 -3.11 8.71 3.43
N GLN A 94 -1.91 8.36 2.98
CA GLN A 94 -0.70 9.14 3.27
C GLN A 94 -0.75 10.55 2.69
N THR A 95 -1.38 10.72 1.51
CA THR A 95 -1.59 12.05 0.91
C THR A 95 -2.46 12.95 1.80
N TRP A 96 -3.51 12.43 2.43
CA TRP A 96 -4.27 13.16 3.43
C TRP A 96 -3.43 13.58 4.63
N LEU A 97 -2.57 12.67 5.13
CA LEU A 97 -1.64 12.97 6.23
C LEU A 97 -0.58 14.00 5.83
N TRP A 98 -0.13 14.03 4.57
CA TRP A 98 0.73 15.10 4.08
C TRP A 98 0.07 16.46 4.21
N GLY A 99 -1.22 16.57 3.86
CA GLY A 99 -2.00 17.79 4.04
C GLY A 99 -2.14 18.20 5.49
N GLU A 100 -2.38 17.22 6.39
CA GLU A 100 -2.48 17.46 7.84
C GLU A 100 -1.14 17.92 8.45
N MET A 101 -0.05 17.19 8.14
CA MET A 101 1.22 17.32 8.85
C MET A 101 2.14 18.39 8.24
N PHE A 102 2.09 18.61 6.94
CA PHE A 102 3.05 19.41 6.19
C PHE A 102 2.39 20.30 5.12
N SER A 103 1.26 20.93 5.44
CA SER A 103 0.42 21.70 4.50
C SER A 103 1.15 22.77 3.67
N ASN A 104 2.28 23.28 4.16
CA ASN A 104 3.08 24.30 3.47
C ASN A 104 4.17 23.71 2.56
N ASP A 105 4.36 22.39 2.54
CA ASP A 105 5.44 21.74 1.81
C ASP A 105 5.03 21.31 0.39
N MET A 106 3.77 21.58 -0.03
CA MET A 106 3.27 21.25 -1.38
C MET A 106 2.22 22.25 -1.89
N ASP A 107 2.05 22.31 -3.23
CA ASP A 107 1.02 23.12 -3.87
C ASP A 107 -0.32 22.39 -4.01
N CYS A 108 -0.28 21.06 -4.22
CA CYS A 108 -1.47 20.29 -4.55
C CYS A 108 -1.42 18.86 -3.98
N LEU A 109 -2.59 18.35 -3.61
CA LEU A 109 -2.81 16.98 -3.15
C LEU A 109 -3.85 16.29 -4.02
N VAL A 110 -3.58 15.04 -4.41
CA VAL A 110 -4.54 14.18 -5.13
C VAL A 110 -4.59 12.81 -4.42
N ALA A 111 -5.65 12.58 -3.67
CA ALA A 111 -5.88 11.35 -2.93
C ALA A 111 -6.94 10.49 -3.64
N ILE A 112 -6.54 9.34 -4.18
CA ILE A 112 -7.39 8.45 -4.98
C ILE A 112 -7.72 7.20 -4.17
N ALA A 113 -8.97 6.74 -4.24
CA ALA A 113 -9.45 5.51 -3.59
C ALA A 113 -9.09 5.44 -2.09
N SER A 114 -9.27 6.55 -1.37
CA SER A 114 -8.96 6.69 0.06
C SER A 114 -10.05 7.49 0.79
N THR A 115 -10.05 7.41 2.11
CA THR A 115 -11.01 8.13 2.95
C THR A 115 -10.29 9.18 3.80
N PRO A 116 -10.86 10.40 3.98
CA PRO A 116 -10.31 11.44 4.84
C PRO A 116 -10.72 11.27 6.32
N ALA A 117 -10.93 10.06 6.78
CA ALA A 117 -11.35 9.73 8.13
C ALA A 117 -10.71 8.42 8.60
N ALA A 118 -10.71 8.17 9.90
CA ALA A 118 -10.23 6.94 10.50
C ALA A 118 -10.82 5.70 9.82
N ILE A 119 -10.00 4.67 9.64
CA ILE A 119 -10.45 3.41 9.05
C ILE A 119 -11.41 2.72 10.01
N SER A 120 -12.59 2.40 9.52
CA SER A 120 -13.64 1.75 10.30
C SER A 120 -14.53 0.86 9.45
N GLY A 121 -15.56 0.25 10.06
CA GLY A 121 -16.57 -0.54 9.38
C GLY A 121 -15.96 -1.66 8.54
N ARG A 122 -16.49 -1.84 7.32
CA ARG A 122 -16.10 -2.92 6.41
C ARG A 122 -14.58 -2.97 6.13
N ASN A 123 -13.94 -1.81 5.94
CA ASN A 123 -12.50 -1.75 5.67
C ASN A 123 -11.70 -2.29 6.86
N MET A 124 -12.04 -1.89 8.09
CA MET A 124 -11.38 -2.40 9.29
C MET A 124 -11.64 -3.90 9.49
N MET A 125 -12.87 -4.37 9.22
CA MET A 125 -13.18 -5.81 9.30
C MET A 125 -12.31 -6.63 8.35
N TRP A 126 -12.13 -6.21 7.10
CA TRP A 126 -11.25 -6.90 6.17
C TRP A 126 -9.80 -6.93 6.62
N ARG A 127 -9.27 -5.81 7.13
CA ARG A 127 -7.91 -5.74 7.65
C ARG A 127 -7.71 -6.71 8.81
N GLU A 128 -8.66 -6.74 9.73
CA GLU A 128 -8.62 -7.66 10.86
C GLU A 128 -8.67 -9.14 10.41
N MET A 129 -9.54 -9.47 9.45
CA MET A 129 -9.61 -10.83 8.90
C MET A 129 -8.31 -11.25 8.21
N ILE A 130 -7.65 -10.35 7.48
CA ILE A 130 -6.34 -10.61 6.87
C ILE A 130 -5.28 -10.84 7.95
N SER A 131 -5.21 -9.96 8.94
CA SER A 131 -4.26 -10.11 10.06
C SER A 131 -4.49 -11.42 10.82
N GLN A 132 -5.73 -11.79 11.07
CA GLN A 132 -6.07 -13.06 11.73
C GLN A 132 -5.71 -14.27 10.86
N ALA A 133 -5.90 -14.22 9.55
CA ALA A 133 -5.51 -15.31 8.64
C ALA A 133 -4.00 -15.61 8.75
N ILE A 134 -3.16 -14.56 8.80
CA ILE A 134 -1.72 -14.71 8.98
C ILE A 134 -1.40 -15.24 10.38
N ARG A 135 -1.95 -14.61 11.43
CA ARG A 135 -1.64 -14.95 12.83
C ARG A 135 -2.09 -16.34 13.24
N SER A 136 -3.14 -16.87 12.60
CA SER A 136 -3.67 -18.22 12.83
C SER A 136 -2.99 -19.31 12.01
N ASP A 137 -2.15 -18.96 11.03
CA ASP A 137 -1.40 -19.96 10.26
C ASP A 137 -0.30 -20.58 11.13
N PRO A 138 -0.33 -21.91 11.39
CA PRO A 138 0.70 -22.57 12.18
C PRO A 138 2.12 -22.42 11.60
N ALA A 139 2.25 -22.23 10.29
CA ALA A 139 3.54 -22.04 9.63
C ALA A 139 4.13 -20.66 9.86
N TRP A 140 3.33 -19.67 10.27
CA TRP A 140 3.79 -18.33 10.61
C TRP A 140 4.61 -18.27 11.90
N LYS A 141 4.40 -19.20 12.85
CA LYS A 141 5.20 -19.37 14.10
C LYS A 141 5.40 -18.07 14.88
N ASN A 142 4.35 -17.28 15.05
CA ASN A 142 4.43 -15.94 15.66
C ASN A 142 5.44 -15.01 14.98
N GLY A 143 5.61 -15.17 13.66
CA GLY A 143 6.50 -14.35 12.83
C GLY A 143 7.96 -14.79 12.80
N ASP A 144 8.30 -15.91 13.43
CA ASP A 144 9.63 -16.52 13.42
C ASP A 144 9.61 -17.82 12.57
N TYR A 145 9.50 -17.65 11.26
CA TYR A 145 9.47 -18.71 10.27
C TYR A 145 10.71 -18.66 9.36
N PRO A 146 11.12 -19.79 8.75
CA PRO A 146 12.22 -19.80 7.79
C PRO A 146 11.84 -19.00 6.55
N LYS A 147 12.87 -18.53 5.80
CA LYS A 147 12.69 -17.76 4.57
C LYS A 147 11.70 -18.42 3.59
N ASP A 148 11.73 -19.74 3.50
CA ASP A 148 10.80 -20.54 2.69
C ASP A 148 10.00 -21.46 3.62
N PRO A 149 8.88 -21.00 4.20
CA PRO A 149 8.07 -21.81 5.07
C PRO A 149 7.44 -22.99 4.30
N PRO A 150 7.20 -24.13 4.96
CA PRO A 150 6.67 -25.33 4.31
C PRO A 150 5.24 -25.16 3.78
N SER A 151 4.53 -24.15 4.25
CA SER A 151 3.20 -23.77 3.76
C SER A 151 2.96 -22.29 4.04
N LYS A 152 2.07 -21.72 3.25
CA LYS A 152 1.58 -20.34 3.41
C LYS A 152 0.05 -20.38 3.37
N ASN A 153 -0.60 -21.09 4.30
CA ASN A 153 -2.05 -21.24 4.28
C ASN A 153 -2.81 -19.92 4.46
N TRP A 154 -2.18 -18.92 5.08
CA TRP A 154 -2.74 -17.58 5.20
C TRP A 154 -3.10 -16.95 3.85
N ILE A 155 -2.36 -17.29 2.78
CA ILE A 155 -2.58 -16.80 1.42
C ILE A 155 -4.01 -17.06 0.95
N LYS A 156 -4.55 -18.26 1.23
CA LYS A 156 -5.88 -18.70 0.81
C LYS A 156 -7.02 -17.79 1.28
N THR A 157 -6.80 -17.08 2.35
CA THR A 157 -7.78 -16.12 2.87
C THR A 157 -7.34 -14.68 2.59
N ALA A 158 -6.10 -14.33 2.89
CA ALA A 158 -5.66 -12.94 2.88
C ALA A 158 -5.61 -12.36 1.45
N ILE A 159 -5.17 -13.11 0.46
CA ILE A 159 -5.00 -12.59 -0.89
C ILE A 159 -6.35 -12.39 -1.61
N PRO A 160 -7.26 -13.39 -1.68
CA PRO A 160 -8.59 -13.16 -2.25
C PRO A 160 -9.37 -12.07 -1.51
N LEU A 161 -9.27 -12.01 -0.19
CA LEU A 161 -9.92 -10.99 0.62
C LEU A 161 -9.37 -9.57 0.33
N SER A 162 -8.06 -9.45 0.14
CA SER A 162 -7.42 -8.19 -0.28
C SER A 162 -7.90 -7.75 -1.66
N ALA A 163 -8.03 -8.68 -2.61
CA ALA A 163 -8.57 -8.41 -3.94
C ALA A 163 -10.03 -7.93 -3.88
N ILE A 164 -10.88 -8.56 -3.06
CA ILE A 164 -12.26 -8.12 -2.83
C ILE A 164 -12.32 -6.74 -2.17
N MET A 165 -11.39 -6.45 -1.26
CA MET A 165 -11.31 -5.15 -0.56
C MET A 165 -10.97 -4.00 -1.52
N THR A 166 -10.10 -4.25 -2.49
CA THR A 166 -9.57 -3.24 -3.41
C THR A 166 -10.28 -3.19 -4.76
N GLY A 167 -10.91 -4.30 -5.18
CA GLY A 167 -11.65 -4.41 -6.42
C GLY A 167 -13.07 -3.84 -6.33
N SER A 168 -13.61 -3.36 -7.45
CA SER A 168 -15.03 -3.06 -7.53
C SER A 168 -15.85 -4.33 -7.85
N ALA A 169 -17.09 -4.40 -7.35
CA ALA A 169 -17.99 -5.53 -7.64
C ALA A 169 -18.20 -5.71 -9.15
N GLU A 170 -18.31 -4.61 -9.91
CA GLU A 170 -18.46 -4.66 -11.37
C GLU A 170 -17.23 -5.24 -12.07
N GLN A 171 -16.03 -4.83 -11.63
CA GLN A 171 -14.77 -5.34 -12.18
C GLN A 171 -14.61 -6.82 -11.92
N LEU A 172 -14.85 -7.25 -10.69
CA LEU A 172 -14.79 -8.67 -10.32
C LEU A 172 -15.83 -9.49 -11.09
N GLN A 173 -17.05 -8.98 -11.30
CA GLN A 173 -18.07 -9.65 -12.12
C GLN A 173 -17.68 -9.78 -13.59
N LYS A 174 -16.93 -8.80 -14.14
CA LYS A 174 -16.38 -8.88 -15.50
C LYS A 174 -15.26 -9.90 -15.62
N GLN A 175 -14.39 -9.98 -14.62
CA GLN A 175 -13.29 -10.95 -14.59
C GLN A 175 -13.77 -12.38 -14.36
N ALA A 176 -14.81 -12.55 -13.54
CA ALA A 176 -15.35 -13.85 -13.15
C ALA A 176 -16.86 -13.91 -13.37
N PRO A 177 -17.32 -13.94 -14.65
CA PRO A 177 -18.75 -13.89 -14.99
C PRO A 177 -19.52 -15.19 -14.74
N SER A 178 -18.83 -16.30 -14.47
CA SER A 178 -19.43 -17.61 -14.20
C SER A 178 -18.91 -18.20 -12.88
N ARG A 179 -19.58 -19.27 -12.42
CA ARG A 179 -19.12 -20.01 -11.24
C ARG A 179 -17.71 -20.59 -11.43
N GLU A 180 -17.42 -21.12 -12.60
CA GLU A 180 -16.15 -21.73 -12.94
C GLU A 180 -15.04 -20.67 -12.93
N THR A 181 -15.21 -19.58 -13.68
CA THR A 181 -14.22 -18.48 -13.70
C THR A 181 -14.02 -17.79 -12.35
N ALA A 182 -15.04 -17.83 -11.47
CA ALA A 182 -14.87 -17.31 -10.11
C ALA A 182 -14.00 -18.23 -9.24
N ILE A 183 -14.07 -19.55 -9.44
CA ILE A 183 -13.17 -20.50 -8.78
C ILE A 183 -11.75 -20.31 -9.32
N ASP A 184 -11.59 -20.29 -10.64
CA ASP A 184 -10.29 -20.10 -11.30
C ASP A 184 -9.63 -18.79 -10.84
N LEU A 185 -10.39 -17.71 -10.72
CA LEU A 185 -9.84 -16.42 -10.23
C LEU A 185 -9.32 -16.52 -8.79
N VAL A 186 -9.99 -17.28 -7.93
CA VAL A 186 -9.48 -17.51 -6.54
C VAL A 186 -8.16 -18.28 -6.58
N ASP A 187 -8.07 -19.33 -7.40
CA ASP A 187 -6.84 -20.12 -7.54
C ASP A 187 -5.69 -19.29 -8.11
N GLU A 188 -5.95 -18.43 -9.10
CA GLU A 188 -4.96 -17.48 -9.64
C GLU A 188 -4.49 -16.46 -8.58
N LEU A 189 -5.41 -15.93 -7.77
CA LEU A 189 -5.07 -15.00 -6.69
C LEU A 189 -4.21 -15.71 -5.63
N GLU A 190 -4.56 -16.93 -5.22
CA GLU A 190 -3.75 -17.72 -4.29
C GLU A 190 -2.33 -17.94 -4.84
N ALA A 191 -2.21 -18.35 -6.10
CA ALA A 191 -0.91 -18.54 -6.74
C ALA A 191 -0.06 -17.25 -6.78
N SER A 192 -0.69 -16.11 -7.04
CA SER A 192 -0.01 -14.80 -7.00
C SER A 192 0.52 -14.45 -5.60
N GLY A 193 -0.15 -14.93 -4.57
CA GLY A 193 0.20 -14.71 -3.18
C GLY A 193 1.51 -15.35 -2.72
N GLU A 194 2.00 -16.36 -3.43
CA GLU A 194 3.25 -17.07 -3.09
C GLU A 194 4.47 -16.15 -3.05
N ALA A 195 4.45 -15.04 -3.79
CA ALA A 195 5.50 -14.05 -3.79
C ALA A 195 5.56 -13.20 -2.50
N TYR A 196 4.49 -13.15 -1.71
CA TYR A 196 4.45 -12.32 -0.53
C TYR A 196 5.06 -12.98 0.70
N ASP A 197 5.70 -12.16 1.53
CA ASP A 197 6.12 -12.51 2.88
C ASP A 197 5.02 -12.20 3.88
N ALA A 198 4.79 -13.09 4.84
CA ALA A 198 3.69 -12.96 5.80
C ALA A 198 3.85 -11.78 6.75
N ASN A 199 5.08 -11.52 7.22
CA ASN A 199 5.34 -10.38 8.10
C ASN A 199 5.25 -9.06 7.34
N ASP A 200 5.80 -8.97 6.13
CA ASP A 200 5.71 -7.75 5.32
C ASP A 200 4.24 -7.40 5.04
N PHE A 201 3.44 -8.43 4.70
CA PHE A 201 2.01 -8.24 4.43
C PHE A 201 1.25 -7.81 5.70
N LEU A 202 1.50 -8.48 6.83
CA LEU A 202 0.90 -8.15 8.12
C LEU A 202 1.20 -6.71 8.54
N TYR A 203 2.47 -6.32 8.52
CA TYR A 203 2.90 -4.97 8.88
C TYR A 203 2.30 -3.90 7.97
N ALA A 204 2.19 -4.16 6.66
CA ALA A 204 1.56 -3.24 5.71
C ALA A 204 0.09 -2.96 6.07
N PHE A 205 -0.67 -3.99 6.50
CA PHE A 205 -2.07 -3.82 6.92
C PHE A 205 -2.20 -3.16 8.29
N GLU A 206 -1.34 -3.51 9.24
CA GLU A 206 -1.37 -2.98 10.61
C GLU A 206 -0.83 -1.54 10.72
N SER A 207 0.03 -1.12 9.78
CA SER A 207 0.58 0.25 9.74
C SER A 207 -0.48 1.36 9.64
N SER A 208 -1.70 1.02 9.29
CA SER A 208 -2.83 1.95 9.23
C SER A 208 -3.46 2.29 10.59
N ALA A 209 -2.99 1.71 11.69
CA ALA A 209 -3.61 1.86 13.01
C ALA A 209 -3.62 3.31 13.54
N ASP A 210 -2.65 4.13 13.12
CA ASP A 210 -2.55 5.55 13.51
C ASP A 210 -3.24 6.52 12.53
N TYR A 211 -3.95 5.99 11.51
CA TYR A 211 -4.55 6.79 10.47
C TYR A 211 -5.87 7.42 10.91
N ASP A 212 -5.84 8.71 11.14
CA ASP A 212 -7.02 9.58 11.28
C ASP A 212 -6.63 11.02 10.90
N PRO A 213 -6.82 11.44 9.66
CA PRO A 213 -6.49 12.80 9.22
C PRO A 213 -7.59 13.82 9.55
N ALA A 214 -8.82 13.37 9.88
CA ALA A 214 -9.97 14.25 10.02
C ALA A 214 -9.77 15.42 10.99
N PRO A 215 -9.10 15.26 12.16
CA PRO A 215 -8.88 16.38 13.09
C PRO A 215 -8.02 17.52 12.53
N GLY A 216 -7.15 17.21 11.55
CA GLY A 216 -6.24 18.19 10.93
C GLY A 216 -6.82 18.89 9.70
N LEU A 217 -7.81 18.31 9.04
CA LEU A 217 -8.37 18.81 7.77
C LEU A 217 -9.32 20.01 7.93
N SER A 218 -9.74 20.32 9.13
CA SER A 218 -10.64 21.46 9.44
C SER A 218 -9.91 22.77 9.78
N ARG A 219 -8.61 22.85 9.55
CA ARG A 219 -7.76 24.00 9.91
C ARG A 219 -7.36 24.84 8.71
#